data_98d7ca6a1f820979e8dac8f4b10956c8
#
_entry.id   98d7ca6a1f820979e8dac8f4b10956c8
#
_cell.length_a   1.000
_cell.length_b   1.000
_cell.length_c   1.000
_cell.angle_alpha   90.00
_cell.angle_beta   90.00
_cell.angle_gamma   90.00
#
_symmetry.space_group_name_H-M   'P 1'
#
loop_
_entity.id
_entity.type
_entity.pdbx_description
1 polymer ?
#
loop_
_entity_poly.entity_id
_entity_poly.type
_entity_poly.pdbx_seq_one_letter_code
_entity_poly.pdbx_strand_id
1 'polypeptide(L)'
;FLKMFSTVVSRDDVERGAQDSDWDPVKDAAKKLAFVEDRAIFEGYAAASIDGIRGCSSNPPLALPADPREFPDVIAQALSELRLAGVDGPYSVLLSADAYTKVSETTEHGYPIREHLNRLVDGDIIWAPAIDGAFVLSTRGGDFDLQLGTDVSIGYLHHDADTVQLYLEETLTFLCYTAEASVALTA
;
A
#
# COMPACT_ATOMS: atom_id res chain seq x y z
N PHE A 1 16.83 2.96 4.04
CA PHE A 1 16.54 1.60 3.59
C PHE A 1 16.72 1.51 2.07
N LEU A 2 17.56 0.58 1.60
CA LEU A 2 17.79 0.31 0.18
C LEU A 2 17.05 -0.97 -0.22
N LYS A 3 16.25 -0.90 -1.26
CA LYS A 3 15.66 -2.08 -1.94
C LYS A 3 16.30 -2.24 -3.30
N MET A 4 16.62 -3.50 -3.64
CA MET A 4 17.16 -3.84 -4.95
C MET A 4 16.56 -5.17 -5.44
N PHE A 5 16.02 -5.17 -6.65
CA PHE A 5 15.52 -6.35 -7.33
C PHE A 5 16.25 -6.54 -8.64
N SER A 6 16.93 -7.67 -8.80
CA SER A 6 17.56 -8.03 -10.07
C SER A 6 16.55 -8.68 -11.02
N THR A 7 16.73 -8.42 -12.29
CA THR A 7 15.95 -9.03 -13.38
C THR A 7 16.87 -9.35 -14.57
N VAL A 8 16.49 -10.33 -15.35
CA VAL A 8 17.25 -10.76 -16.51
C VAL A 8 16.40 -10.54 -17.76
N VAL A 9 16.99 -9.92 -18.77
CA VAL A 9 16.39 -9.70 -20.08
C VAL A 9 17.28 -10.31 -21.17
N SER A 10 16.71 -10.72 -22.30
CA SER A 10 17.47 -11.17 -23.45
C SER A 10 18.30 -10.01 -24.02
N ARG A 11 19.51 -10.28 -24.45
CA ARG A 11 20.34 -9.30 -25.13
C ARG A 11 19.72 -8.84 -26.45
N ASP A 12 19.11 -9.75 -27.19
CA ASP A 12 18.39 -9.45 -28.43
C ASP A 12 17.23 -8.47 -28.18
N ASP A 13 16.53 -8.59 -27.03
CA ASP A 13 15.45 -7.67 -26.68
C ASP A 13 15.99 -6.26 -26.37
N VAL A 14 17.11 -6.17 -25.67
CA VAL A 14 17.76 -4.88 -25.43
C VAL A 14 18.21 -4.23 -26.73
N GLU A 15 18.78 -5.00 -27.67
CA GLU A 15 19.26 -4.50 -28.95
C GLU A 15 18.13 -4.09 -29.92
N ARG A 16 16.97 -4.80 -29.87
CA ARG A 16 15.77 -4.44 -30.65
C ARG A 16 15.08 -3.17 -30.17
N GLY A 17 15.27 -2.78 -28.90
CA GLY A 17 14.67 -1.59 -28.30
C GLY A 17 13.24 -1.82 -27.79
N ALA A 18 12.51 -0.74 -27.52
CA ALA A 18 11.30 -0.79 -26.71
C ALA A 18 10.04 -1.37 -27.41
N GLN A 19 9.99 -1.42 -28.73
CA GLN A 19 8.73 -1.72 -29.44
C GLN A 19 8.43 -3.22 -29.62
N ASP A 20 9.47 -4.06 -29.74
CA ASP A 20 9.30 -5.49 -30.07
C ASP A 20 10.00 -6.41 -29.04
N SER A 21 10.25 -5.91 -27.83
CA SER A 21 11.05 -6.61 -26.84
C SER A 21 10.21 -7.08 -25.66
N ASP A 22 10.58 -8.22 -25.06
CA ASP A 22 9.96 -8.71 -23.83
C ASP A 22 10.53 -7.98 -22.62
N TRP A 23 9.76 -7.00 -22.13
CA TRP A 23 10.04 -6.25 -20.90
C TRP A 23 9.25 -6.77 -19.68
N ASP A 24 8.53 -7.87 -19.78
CA ASP A 24 7.73 -8.40 -18.68
C ASP A 24 8.58 -8.74 -17.44
N PRO A 25 9.82 -9.27 -17.55
CA PRO A 25 10.68 -9.45 -16.39
C PRO A 25 10.99 -8.15 -15.62
N VAL A 26 11.17 -7.04 -16.37
CA VAL A 26 11.41 -5.72 -15.76
C VAL A 26 10.15 -5.18 -15.09
N LYS A 27 8.99 -5.30 -15.75
CA LYS A 27 7.69 -4.89 -15.20
C LYS A 27 7.35 -5.68 -13.93
N ASP A 28 7.67 -6.98 -13.89
CA ASP A 28 7.44 -7.81 -12.72
C ASP A 28 8.38 -7.45 -11.56
N ALA A 29 9.63 -7.10 -11.85
CA ALA A 29 10.55 -6.57 -10.84
C ALA A 29 10.05 -5.23 -10.28
N ALA A 30 9.53 -4.33 -11.12
CA ALA A 30 8.96 -3.06 -10.70
C ALA A 30 7.71 -3.24 -9.81
N LYS A 31 6.81 -4.17 -10.18
CA LYS A 31 5.64 -4.51 -9.35
C LYS A 31 6.04 -5.05 -7.98
N LYS A 32 7.07 -5.90 -7.93
CA LYS A 32 7.60 -6.42 -6.66
C LYS A 32 8.21 -5.30 -5.81
N LEU A 33 8.93 -4.36 -6.43
CA LEU A 33 9.50 -3.22 -5.74
C LEU A 33 8.40 -2.38 -5.09
N ALA A 34 7.39 -1.96 -5.86
CA ALA A 34 6.25 -1.19 -5.36
C ALA A 34 5.48 -1.92 -4.25
N PHE A 35 5.22 -3.24 -4.43
CA PHE A 35 4.55 -4.04 -3.40
C PHE A 35 5.32 -4.06 -2.07
N VAL A 36 6.65 -4.19 -2.12
CA VAL A 36 7.49 -4.22 -0.90
C VAL A 36 7.61 -2.82 -0.30
N GLU A 37 7.56 -1.76 -1.10
CA GLU A 37 7.50 -0.38 -0.63
C GLU A 37 6.22 -0.14 0.17
N ASP A 38 5.05 -0.37 -0.43
CA ASP A 38 3.76 -0.24 0.24
C ASP A 38 3.73 -1.06 1.53
N ARG A 39 4.19 -2.31 1.47
CA ARG A 39 4.22 -3.17 2.65
C ARG A 39 5.12 -2.61 3.76
N ALA A 40 6.26 -2.04 3.43
CA ALA A 40 7.15 -1.43 4.43
C ALA A 40 6.53 -0.18 5.06
N ILE A 41 5.79 0.63 4.29
CA ILE A 41 5.10 1.82 4.78
C ILE A 41 3.94 1.44 5.72
N PHE A 42 3.12 0.47 5.34
CA PHE A 42 1.92 0.12 6.11
C PHE A 42 2.17 -0.89 7.22
N GLU A 43 2.89 -1.99 6.92
CA GLU A 43 3.10 -3.10 7.86
C GLU A 43 4.43 -2.99 8.61
N GLY A 44 5.33 -2.13 8.13
CA GLY A 44 6.67 -1.96 8.69
C GLY A 44 7.71 -2.90 8.10
N TYR A 45 8.97 -2.59 8.39
CA TYR A 45 10.13 -3.40 8.03
C TYR A 45 11.20 -3.33 9.10
N ALA A 46 11.17 -4.27 10.03
CA ALA A 46 12.02 -4.29 11.23
C ALA A 46 13.52 -4.24 10.93
N ALA A 47 13.98 -4.89 9.83
CA ALA A 47 15.40 -4.87 9.44
C ALA A 47 15.92 -3.48 9.07
N ALA A 48 15.02 -2.54 8.75
CA ALA A 48 15.34 -1.15 8.46
C ALA A 48 14.85 -0.19 9.56
N SER A 49 14.37 -0.69 10.69
CA SER A 49 13.77 0.10 11.79
C SER A 49 12.61 0.99 11.31
N ILE A 50 11.80 0.47 10.39
CA ILE A 50 10.56 1.11 9.94
C ILE A 50 9.41 0.41 10.65
N ASP A 51 8.70 1.12 11.52
CA ASP A 51 7.57 0.57 12.27
C ASP A 51 6.31 0.45 11.40
N GLY A 52 6.22 1.25 10.35
CA GLY A 52 5.05 1.34 9.48
C GLY A 52 3.84 1.97 10.16
N ILE A 53 2.78 2.21 9.41
CA ILE A 53 1.56 2.83 9.93
C ILE A 53 0.91 1.95 11.01
N ARG A 54 0.89 0.63 10.80
CA ARG A 54 0.32 -0.31 11.79
C ARG A 54 1.07 -0.30 13.11
N GLY A 55 2.39 -0.31 13.04
CA GLY A 55 3.24 -0.36 14.24
C GLY A 55 3.29 0.95 15.01
N CYS A 56 3.15 2.09 14.35
CA CYS A 56 3.18 3.40 14.98
C CYS A 56 1.82 3.85 15.53
N SER A 57 0.71 3.24 15.09
CA SER A 57 -0.63 3.64 15.54
C SER A 57 -0.80 3.41 17.04
N SER A 58 -1.22 4.46 17.76
CA SER A 58 -1.58 4.37 19.17
C SER A 58 -3.04 3.94 19.41
N ASN A 59 -3.86 3.98 18.37
CA ASN A 59 -5.23 3.50 18.45
C ASN A 59 -5.26 1.96 18.50
N PRO A 60 -6.13 1.36 19.33
CA PRO A 60 -6.26 -0.09 19.35
C PRO A 60 -6.76 -0.60 17.99
N PRO A 61 -6.20 -1.71 17.48
CA PRO A 61 -6.69 -2.29 16.24
C PRO A 61 -8.12 -2.80 16.43
N LEU A 62 -8.95 -2.63 15.42
CA LEU A 62 -10.30 -3.18 15.37
C LEU A 62 -10.30 -4.50 14.56
N ALA A 63 -11.23 -5.40 14.90
CA ALA A 63 -11.42 -6.62 14.11
C ALA A 63 -12.16 -6.29 12.82
N LEU A 64 -11.60 -6.69 11.67
CA LEU A 64 -12.31 -6.61 10.39
C LEU A 64 -13.30 -7.79 10.31
N PRO A 65 -14.62 -7.53 10.20
CA PRO A 65 -15.60 -8.59 10.12
C PRO A 65 -15.41 -9.52 8.92
N ALA A 66 -15.84 -10.77 9.04
CA ALA A 66 -15.83 -11.70 7.90
C ALA A 66 -16.90 -11.35 6.85
N ASP A 67 -18.05 -10.83 7.29
CA ASP A 67 -19.14 -10.38 6.42
C ASP A 67 -18.91 -8.91 5.99
N PRO A 68 -18.76 -8.63 4.69
CA PRO A 68 -18.58 -7.26 4.20
C PRO A 68 -19.73 -6.30 4.51
N ARG A 69 -20.93 -6.83 4.82
CA ARG A 69 -22.08 -5.99 5.22
C ARG A 69 -21.86 -5.27 6.55
N GLU A 70 -20.98 -5.80 7.38
CA GLU A 70 -20.62 -5.19 8.66
C GLU A 70 -19.45 -4.18 8.55
N PHE A 71 -18.82 -4.05 7.37
CA PHE A 71 -17.71 -3.11 7.16
C PHE A 71 -18.11 -1.65 7.43
N PRO A 72 -19.29 -1.15 7.03
CA PRO A 72 -19.70 0.21 7.35
C PRO A 72 -19.68 0.51 8.86
N ASP A 73 -20.09 -0.45 9.69
CA ASP A 73 -20.16 -0.27 11.14
C ASP A 73 -18.76 -0.16 11.76
N VAL A 74 -17.83 -1.06 11.38
CA VAL A 74 -16.48 -1.01 11.94
C VAL A 74 -15.69 0.19 11.39
N ILE A 75 -15.91 0.62 10.15
CA ILE A 75 -15.31 1.82 9.60
C ILE A 75 -15.85 3.07 10.29
N ALA A 76 -17.16 3.13 10.59
CA ALA A 76 -17.75 4.21 11.38
C ALA A 76 -17.15 4.27 12.79
N GLN A 77 -16.90 3.11 13.41
CA GLN A 77 -16.21 3.03 14.69
C GLN A 77 -14.77 3.57 14.59
N ALA A 78 -14.00 3.15 13.59
CA ALA A 78 -12.64 3.66 13.36
C ALA A 78 -12.61 5.18 13.17
N LEU A 79 -13.55 5.74 12.42
CA LEU A 79 -13.70 7.19 12.24
C LEU A 79 -14.03 7.89 13.56
N SER A 80 -14.82 7.26 14.43
CA SER A 80 -15.11 7.79 15.76
C SER A 80 -13.86 7.82 16.65
N GLU A 81 -13.04 6.77 16.62
CA GLU A 81 -11.76 6.73 17.35
C GLU A 81 -10.83 7.88 16.90
N LEU A 82 -10.67 8.09 15.59
CA LEU A 82 -9.85 9.20 15.05
C LEU A 82 -10.35 10.56 15.54
N ARG A 83 -11.66 10.81 15.47
CA ARG A 83 -12.27 12.08 15.92
C ARG A 83 -12.13 12.29 17.41
N LEU A 84 -12.29 11.23 18.22
CA LEU A 84 -12.11 11.29 19.69
C LEU A 84 -10.65 11.57 20.05
N ALA A 85 -9.71 11.09 19.25
CA ALA A 85 -8.29 11.40 19.38
C ALA A 85 -7.92 12.83 18.91
N GLY A 86 -8.88 13.60 18.39
CA GLY A 86 -8.65 14.97 17.90
C GLY A 86 -8.00 15.01 16.52
N VAL A 87 -8.10 13.94 15.75
CA VAL A 87 -7.60 13.89 14.39
C VAL A 87 -8.72 14.26 13.43
N ASP A 88 -8.52 15.34 12.67
CA ASP A 88 -9.47 15.80 11.67
C ASP A 88 -9.25 15.09 10.31
N GLY A 89 -10.31 15.05 9.47
CA GLY A 89 -10.25 14.57 8.10
C GLY A 89 -9.58 15.55 7.13
N PRO A 90 -9.61 15.23 5.84
CA PRO A 90 -10.35 14.11 5.25
C PRO A 90 -9.82 12.75 5.66
N TYR A 91 -10.72 11.74 5.69
CA TYR A 91 -10.36 10.38 6.04
C TYR A 91 -10.49 9.47 4.83
N SER A 92 -9.52 8.59 4.63
CA SER A 92 -9.52 7.56 3.59
C SER A 92 -9.53 6.16 4.18
N VAL A 93 -10.07 5.21 3.42
CA VAL A 93 -10.10 3.79 3.76
C VAL A 93 -9.23 3.04 2.77
N LEU A 94 -8.25 2.30 3.28
CA LEU A 94 -7.45 1.39 2.47
C LEU A 94 -7.89 -0.03 2.76
N LEU A 95 -8.15 -0.79 1.70
CA LEU A 95 -8.60 -2.18 1.78
C LEU A 95 -7.61 -3.10 1.10
N SER A 96 -7.27 -4.21 1.74
CA SER A 96 -6.52 -5.30 1.10
C SER A 96 -7.24 -5.79 -0.16
N ALA A 97 -6.55 -6.51 -1.03
CA ALA A 97 -7.13 -7.01 -2.28
C ALA A 97 -8.42 -7.82 -2.05
N ASP A 98 -8.43 -8.70 -1.03
CA ASP A 98 -9.59 -9.50 -0.66
C ASP A 98 -10.74 -8.63 -0.11
N ALA A 99 -10.45 -7.73 0.83
CA ALA A 99 -11.44 -6.84 1.42
C ALA A 99 -12.07 -5.91 0.37
N TYR A 100 -11.26 -5.36 -0.54
CA TYR A 100 -11.75 -4.49 -1.61
C TYR A 100 -12.68 -5.24 -2.59
N THR A 101 -12.31 -6.47 -2.96
CA THR A 101 -13.13 -7.32 -3.82
C THR A 101 -14.46 -7.62 -3.15
N LYS A 102 -14.45 -8.05 -1.88
CA LYS A 102 -15.67 -8.32 -1.11
C LYS A 102 -16.62 -7.12 -1.05
N VAL A 103 -16.09 -5.93 -0.77
CA VAL A 103 -16.87 -4.68 -0.72
C VAL A 103 -17.47 -4.33 -2.08
N SER A 104 -16.71 -4.58 -3.15
CA SER A 104 -17.14 -4.25 -4.52
C SER A 104 -18.23 -5.19 -5.05
N GLU A 105 -18.21 -6.46 -4.63
CA GLU A 105 -19.14 -7.49 -5.09
C GLU A 105 -20.40 -7.62 -4.21
N THR A 106 -20.31 -7.19 -2.94
CA THR A 106 -21.40 -7.39 -1.98
C THR A 106 -22.40 -6.24 -2.03
N THR A 107 -23.67 -6.63 -1.98
CA THR A 107 -24.79 -5.68 -1.86
C THR A 107 -25.62 -5.98 -0.62
N GLU A 108 -26.21 -4.95 -0.04
CA GLU A 108 -27.21 -5.05 1.01
C GLU A 108 -28.52 -4.43 0.52
N HIS A 109 -29.60 -5.20 0.54
CA HIS A 109 -30.91 -4.81 0.01
C HIS A 109 -30.85 -4.21 -1.43
N GLY A 110 -29.91 -4.74 -2.26
CA GLY A 110 -29.69 -4.26 -3.63
C GLY A 110 -28.82 -3.00 -3.74
N TYR A 111 -28.27 -2.51 -2.62
CA TYR A 111 -27.37 -1.34 -2.60
C TYR A 111 -25.91 -1.80 -2.35
N PRO A 112 -24.94 -1.39 -3.19
CA PRO A 112 -23.54 -1.81 -3.03
C PRO A 112 -22.96 -1.36 -1.70
N ILE A 113 -22.23 -2.23 -1.01
CA ILE A 113 -21.54 -1.89 0.25
C ILE A 113 -20.54 -0.76 0.04
N ARG A 114 -19.86 -0.73 -1.10
CA ARG A 114 -18.94 0.36 -1.45
C ARG A 114 -19.58 1.75 -1.37
N GLU A 115 -20.85 1.87 -1.79
CA GLU A 115 -21.58 3.14 -1.72
C GLU A 115 -21.94 3.54 -0.29
N HIS A 116 -22.15 2.56 0.62
CA HIS A 116 -22.30 2.85 2.04
C HIS A 116 -20.99 3.42 2.61
N LEU A 117 -19.85 2.85 2.24
CA LEU A 117 -18.54 3.35 2.68
C LEU A 117 -18.24 4.74 2.13
N ASN A 118 -18.54 5.01 0.85
CA ASN A 118 -18.36 6.33 0.23
C ASN A 118 -19.14 7.45 0.93
N ARG A 119 -20.21 7.11 1.65
CA ARG A 119 -20.99 8.10 2.42
C ARG A 119 -20.43 8.36 3.81
N LEU A 120 -19.60 7.47 4.33
CA LEU A 120 -19.00 7.59 5.66
C LEU A 120 -17.72 8.41 5.63
N VAL A 121 -16.95 8.31 4.55
CA VAL A 121 -15.66 8.97 4.39
C VAL A 121 -15.75 10.13 3.41
N ASP A 122 -14.96 11.15 3.65
CA ASP A 122 -14.80 12.34 2.80
C ASP A 122 -13.54 12.26 1.93
N GLY A 123 -12.74 11.22 2.09
CA GLY A 123 -11.62 10.84 1.23
C GLY A 123 -11.92 9.61 0.37
N ASP A 124 -10.89 8.91 -0.06
CA ASP A 124 -10.96 7.81 -1.02
C ASP A 124 -11.07 6.44 -0.37
N ILE A 125 -11.67 5.49 -1.10
CA ILE A 125 -11.59 4.05 -0.82
C ILE A 125 -10.55 3.46 -1.76
N ILE A 126 -9.40 3.06 -1.21
CA ILE A 126 -8.20 2.72 -1.96
C ILE A 126 -7.98 1.20 -1.94
N TRP A 127 -7.72 0.62 -3.11
CA TRP A 127 -7.24 -0.73 -3.25
C TRP A 127 -5.75 -0.79 -2.90
N ALA A 128 -5.40 -1.51 -1.85
CA ALA A 128 -4.04 -1.61 -1.31
C ALA A 128 -3.62 -3.09 -1.15
N PRO A 129 -3.15 -3.74 -2.21
CA PRO A 129 -2.91 -5.18 -2.22
C PRO A 129 -1.75 -5.63 -1.31
N ALA A 130 -0.90 -4.71 -0.87
CA ALA A 130 0.26 -5.01 -0.03
C ALA A 130 -0.04 -5.03 1.48
N ILE A 131 -1.26 -4.61 1.89
CA ILE A 131 -1.65 -4.58 3.30
C ILE A 131 -2.44 -5.82 3.71
N ASP A 132 -2.44 -6.10 5.01
CA ASP A 132 -3.27 -7.13 5.62
C ASP A 132 -4.50 -6.47 6.28
N GLY A 133 -5.73 -6.92 5.94
CA GLY A 133 -6.97 -6.34 6.46
C GLY A 133 -7.31 -4.99 5.82
N ALA A 134 -7.40 -3.93 6.64
CA ALA A 134 -7.72 -2.59 6.20
C ALA A 134 -7.10 -1.52 7.12
N PHE A 135 -7.12 -0.26 6.65
CA PHE A 135 -6.80 0.92 7.45
C PHE A 135 -7.84 2.02 7.22
N VAL A 136 -8.13 2.74 8.28
CA VAL A 136 -8.79 4.06 8.21
C VAL A 136 -7.79 5.08 8.72
N LEU A 137 -7.50 6.10 7.91
CA LEU A 137 -6.50 7.10 8.28
C LEU A 137 -6.86 8.50 7.79
N SER A 138 -6.29 9.49 8.47
CA SER A 138 -6.38 10.89 8.05
C SER A 138 -5.46 11.17 6.87
N THR A 139 -5.97 11.90 5.89
CA THR A 139 -5.22 12.38 4.72
C THR A 139 -5.08 13.90 4.72
N ARG A 140 -5.23 14.55 5.89
CA ARG A 140 -5.06 16.01 6.06
C ARG A 140 -3.65 16.50 5.81
N GLY A 141 -2.65 15.57 5.77
CA GLY A 141 -1.24 15.86 5.61
C GLY A 141 -0.51 16.17 6.91
N GLY A 142 0.81 15.88 6.92
CA GLY A 142 1.70 16.15 8.05
C GLY A 142 1.74 15.05 9.12
N ASP A 143 0.89 14.03 9.03
CA ASP A 143 0.86 12.93 9.99
C ASP A 143 1.90 11.84 9.65
N PHE A 144 2.15 11.65 8.35
CA PHE A 144 3.07 10.65 7.81
C PHE A 144 4.00 11.31 6.79
N ASP A 145 5.24 10.83 6.70
CA ASP A 145 6.24 11.36 5.78
C ASP A 145 7.05 10.22 5.16
N LEU A 146 6.97 10.08 3.84
CA LEU A 146 7.80 9.20 3.05
C LEU A 146 8.95 10.01 2.45
N GLN A 147 10.17 9.72 2.87
CA GLN A 147 11.36 10.37 2.36
C GLN A 147 12.10 9.46 1.39
N LEU A 148 12.17 9.86 0.14
CA LEU A 148 12.92 9.17 -0.90
C LEU A 148 14.34 9.75 -0.98
N GLY A 149 15.33 8.89 -0.81
CA GLY A 149 16.73 9.25 -1.06
C GLY A 149 17.06 9.15 -2.55
N THR A 150 16.79 8.00 -3.13
CA THR A 150 16.81 7.74 -4.58
C THR A 150 15.47 7.15 -4.95
N ASP A 151 14.77 7.79 -5.85
CA ASP A 151 13.53 7.25 -6.44
C ASP A 151 13.83 6.04 -7.32
N VAL A 152 12.79 5.28 -7.68
CA VAL A 152 12.94 4.06 -8.48
C VAL A 152 13.85 4.30 -9.68
N SER A 153 14.94 3.58 -9.70
CA SER A 153 15.92 3.65 -10.78
C SER A 153 16.24 2.25 -11.30
N ILE A 154 16.64 2.18 -12.58
CA ILE A 154 17.10 0.96 -13.20
C ILE A 154 18.58 1.08 -13.52
N GLY A 155 19.33 0.04 -13.17
CA GLY A 155 20.77 -0.02 -13.43
C GLY A 155 21.20 -1.34 -14.06
N TYR A 156 22.40 -1.34 -14.56
CA TYR A 156 23.06 -2.50 -15.18
C TYR A 156 23.97 -3.20 -14.16
N LEU A 157 23.90 -4.52 -14.09
CA LEU A 157 24.81 -5.34 -13.26
C LEU A 157 25.92 -5.98 -14.11
N HIS A 158 25.57 -6.86 -15.01
CA HIS A 158 26.49 -7.52 -15.93
C HIS A 158 25.72 -8.13 -17.12
N HIS A 159 26.44 -8.66 -18.09
CA HIS A 159 25.87 -9.44 -19.20
C HIS A 159 26.76 -10.64 -19.55
N ASP A 160 26.18 -11.60 -20.22
CA ASP A 160 26.86 -12.68 -20.92
C ASP A 160 26.55 -12.58 -22.43
N ALA A 161 26.77 -13.69 -23.18
CA ALA A 161 26.53 -13.71 -24.61
C ALA A 161 25.06 -13.51 -24.99
N ASP A 162 24.14 -13.98 -24.15
CA ASP A 162 22.73 -14.12 -24.48
C ASP A 162 21.83 -13.22 -23.62
N THR A 163 22.30 -12.82 -22.42
CA THR A 163 21.47 -12.12 -21.43
C THR A 163 22.14 -10.88 -20.87
N VAL A 164 21.29 -9.93 -20.44
CA VAL A 164 21.67 -8.74 -19.68
C VAL A 164 20.96 -8.79 -18.33
N GLN A 165 21.73 -8.67 -17.25
CA GLN A 165 21.20 -8.55 -15.90
C GLN A 165 21.10 -7.08 -15.49
N LEU A 166 19.88 -6.68 -15.21
CA LEU A 166 19.54 -5.36 -14.71
C LEU A 166 19.12 -5.42 -13.25
N TYR A 167 19.07 -4.28 -12.60
CA TYR A 167 18.47 -4.14 -11.27
C TYR A 167 17.58 -2.91 -11.22
N LEU A 168 16.55 -2.98 -10.39
CA LEU A 168 15.78 -1.82 -9.95
C LEU A 168 16.14 -1.57 -8.50
N GLU A 169 16.36 -0.32 -8.16
CA GLU A 169 16.68 0.09 -6.79
C GLU A 169 15.90 1.32 -6.38
N GLU A 170 15.69 1.44 -5.08
CA GLU A 170 15.08 2.58 -4.42
C GLU A 170 15.63 2.69 -3.01
N THR A 171 15.80 3.92 -2.53
CA THR A 171 16.15 4.19 -1.14
C THR A 171 15.10 5.06 -0.49
N LEU A 172 14.54 4.59 0.62
CA LEU A 172 13.49 5.30 1.33
C LEU A 172 13.66 5.20 2.85
N THR A 173 13.02 6.12 3.55
CA THR A 173 12.63 5.97 4.96
C THR A 173 11.20 6.48 5.14
N PHE A 174 10.52 5.97 6.16
CA PHE A 174 9.17 6.37 6.50
C PHE A 174 9.12 6.83 7.95
N LEU A 175 8.46 7.96 8.18
CA LEU A 175 8.30 8.57 9.48
C LEU A 175 6.81 8.77 9.79
N CYS A 176 6.43 8.44 11.01
CA CYS A 176 5.10 8.67 11.55
C CYS A 176 5.21 9.77 12.60
N TYR A 177 4.55 10.91 12.38
CA TYR A 177 4.57 12.04 13.30
C TYR A 177 3.36 12.06 14.24
N THR A 178 2.23 11.51 13.81
CA THR A 178 0.98 11.47 14.59
C THR A 178 0.52 10.03 14.72
N ALA A 179 0.78 9.44 15.88
CA ALA A 179 0.42 8.04 16.16
C ALA A 179 -1.10 7.78 16.16
N GLU A 180 -1.89 8.82 16.43
CA GLU A 180 -3.35 8.76 16.46
C GLU A 180 -4.01 8.87 15.09
N ALA A 181 -3.23 9.14 14.02
CA ALA A 181 -3.79 9.47 12.69
C ALA A 181 -4.28 8.26 11.90
N SER A 182 -4.18 7.06 12.43
CA SER A 182 -4.66 5.83 11.78
C SER A 182 -5.29 4.85 12.75
N VAL A 183 -6.22 4.04 12.22
CA VAL A 183 -6.77 2.85 12.89
C VAL A 183 -6.57 1.67 11.95
N ALA A 184 -5.91 0.62 12.43
CA ALA A 184 -5.74 -0.62 11.69
C ALA A 184 -6.93 -1.56 11.95
N LEU A 185 -7.42 -2.21 10.88
CA LEU A 185 -8.42 -3.27 10.97
C LEU A 185 -7.76 -4.59 10.57
N THR A 186 -7.79 -5.55 11.48
CA THR A 186 -7.15 -6.87 11.31
C THR A 186 -8.18 -7.94 11.03
N ALA A 187 -7.91 -8.81 10.04
CA ALA A 187 -8.77 -9.94 9.70
C ALA A 187 -8.67 -11.09 10.74
#